data_5ad51b6f5d52be32e09ba2182d662da3
#
_entry.id   5ad51b6f5d52be32e09ba2182d662da3
#
_cell.length_a   1.000
_cell.length_b   1.000
_cell.length_c   1.000
_cell.angle_alpha   90.00
_cell.angle_beta   90.00
_cell.angle_gamma   90.00
#
_symmetry.space_group_name_H-M   'P 1'
#
loop_
_entity.id
_entity.type
_entity.pdbx_description
1 polymer ?
#
loop_
_entity_poly.entity_id
_entity_poly.type
_entity_poly.pdbx_seq_one_letter_code
_entity_poly.pdbx_strand_id
1 'polypeptide(L)'
;MKKFFSKIFNFIKSIFNLNFTDFTWIKTAKFVELENIDVSEDPVRPELDLEWRTTHDRKIYGLEYNNEIEGIMCLAFTKDVPHSIKELDLMSRLAVYEQNADTIIAYTVWSRKKGAGRKIMEEALKFGKEMGYKRIVTLSPLTPMATHYHIRNGAKLLGHNPTTQNFEYSF
;
A
#
# COMPACT_ATOMS: atom_id res chain seq x y z
N MET A 1 29.58 25.28 -29.56
CA MET A 1 28.83 25.20 -28.28
C MET A 1 27.79 24.08 -28.24
N LYS A 2 26.85 23.92 -29.18
CA LYS A 2 25.80 22.88 -29.11
C LYS A 2 26.31 21.42 -29.03
N LYS A 3 27.42 21.07 -29.69
CA LYS A 3 28.02 19.70 -29.65
C LYS A 3 28.68 19.36 -28.29
N PHE A 4 29.15 20.34 -27.56
CA PHE A 4 29.77 20.13 -26.25
C PHE A 4 28.73 19.83 -25.16
N PHE A 5 27.61 20.55 -25.17
CA PHE A 5 26.48 20.29 -24.25
C PHE A 5 25.81 18.93 -24.48
N SER A 6 25.71 18.48 -25.74
CA SER A 6 25.20 17.15 -26.08
C SER A 6 26.07 16.01 -25.53
N LYS A 7 27.40 16.16 -25.58
CA LYS A 7 28.33 15.17 -25.00
C LYS A 7 28.27 15.11 -23.47
N ILE A 8 28.17 16.25 -22.80
CA ILE A 8 28.01 16.32 -21.33
C ILE A 8 26.66 15.70 -20.91
N PHE A 9 25.59 15.97 -21.62
CA PHE A 9 24.29 15.41 -21.33
C PHE A 9 24.24 13.88 -21.49
N ASN A 10 24.89 13.35 -22.55
CA ASN A 10 24.99 11.91 -22.76
C ASN A 10 25.93 11.24 -21.74
N PHE A 11 26.97 11.91 -21.30
CA PHE A 11 27.88 11.42 -20.25
C PHE A 11 27.20 11.37 -18.88
N ILE A 12 26.41 12.38 -18.54
CA ILE A 12 25.59 12.39 -17.31
C ILE A 12 24.54 11.27 -17.36
N LYS A 13 23.90 11.04 -18.51
CA LYS A 13 22.99 9.90 -18.70
C LYS A 13 23.67 8.54 -18.48
N SER A 14 24.92 8.39 -18.90
CA SER A 14 25.67 7.12 -18.74
C SER A 14 26.15 6.88 -17.30
N ILE A 15 26.52 7.93 -16.57
CA ILE A 15 26.98 7.83 -15.18
C ILE A 15 25.83 7.51 -14.21
N PHE A 16 24.65 8.08 -14.45
CA PHE A 16 23.54 7.90 -13.52
C PHE A 16 22.68 6.69 -13.84
N ASN A 17 22.89 6.00 -14.98
CA ASN A 17 22.06 4.87 -15.44
C ASN A 17 20.58 5.02 -15.07
N LEU A 18 20.13 6.29 -15.05
CA LEU A 18 18.78 6.70 -14.76
C LEU A 18 17.99 6.52 -16.05
N ASN A 19 17.48 5.33 -16.27
CA ASN A 19 16.39 5.12 -17.21
C ASN A 19 15.20 5.96 -16.72
N PHE A 20 15.12 7.19 -17.19
CA PHE A 20 13.96 8.07 -16.96
C PHE A 20 12.65 7.44 -17.45
N THR A 21 12.73 6.40 -18.25
CA THR A 21 11.59 5.60 -18.73
C THR A 21 10.99 4.70 -17.65
N ASP A 22 11.74 4.36 -16.57
CA ASP A 22 11.29 3.40 -15.56
C ASP A 22 10.17 3.92 -14.63
N PHE A 23 9.86 5.22 -14.64
CA PHE A 23 8.83 5.79 -13.78
C PHE A 23 7.62 6.38 -14.51
N THR A 24 7.60 6.35 -15.84
CA THR A 24 6.43 6.85 -16.61
C THR A 24 5.19 6.00 -16.38
N TRP A 25 5.35 4.70 -16.15
CA TRP A 25 4.28 3.76 -15.84
C TRP A 25 3.49 4.15 -14.58
N ILE A 26 4.16 4.74 -13.59
CA ILE A 26 3.53 5.17 -12.32
C ILE A 26 2.42 6.18 -12.56
N LYS A 27 2.54 7.04 -13.59
CA LYS A 27 1.54 8.06 -13.92
C LYS A 27 0.29 7.50 -14.57
N THR A 28 0.41 6.33 -15.21
CA THR A 28 -0.67 5.69 -15.96
C THR A 28 -1.23 4.45 -15.28
N ALA A 29 -0.59 3.98 -14.19
CA ALA A 29 -1.10 2.88 -13.39
C ALA A 29 -2.44 3.25 -12.74
N LYS A 30 -3.38 2.31 -12.79
CA LYS A 30 -4.73 2.46 -12.23
C LYS A 30 -4.83 1.74 -10.89
N PHE A 31 -5.53 2.34 -9.95
CA PHE A 31 -5.90 1.72 -8.69
C PHE A 31 -7.24 1.02 -8.87
N VAL A 32 -7.24 -0.31 -8.77
CA VAL A 32 -8.40 -1.15 -9.07
C VAL A 32 -8.68 -2.13 -7.94
N GLU A 33 -9.95 -2.39 -7.66
CA GLU A 33 -10.36 -3.45 -6.73
C GLU A 33 -10.17 -4.81 -7.43
N LEU A 34 -9.64 -5.80 -6.69
CA LEU A 34 -9.34 -7.14 -7.19
C LEU A 34 -10.23 -8.16 -6.47
N GLU A 35 -11.03 -8.89 -7.23
CA GLU A 35 -11.87 -9.97 -6.71
C GLU A 35 -11.13 -11.30 -6.63
N ASN A 36 -10.16 -11.50 -7.51
CA ASN A 36 -9.42 -12.76 -7.62
C ASN A 36 -7.94 -12.48 -7.92
N ILE A 37 -7.07 -12.90 -7.00
CA ILE A 37 -5.62 -12.81 -7.14
C ILE A 37 -4.96 -13.93 -6.32
N ASP A 38 -3.80 -14.38 -6.76
CA ASP A 38 -2.98 -15.31 -5.98
C ASP A 38 -2.38 -14.58 -4.77
N VAL A 39 -2.95 -14.82 -3.59
CA VAL A 39 -2.50 -14.25 -2.33
C VAL A 39 -1.33 -15.02 -1.69
N SER A 40 -0.94 -16.17 -2.23
CA SER A 40 0.21 -16.94 -1.75
C SER A 40 1.55 -16.21 -1.97
N GLU A 41 1.56 -15.22 -2.87
CA GLU A 41 2.71 -14.33 -3.10
C GLU A 41 2.92 -13.28 -1.99
N ASP A 42 1.96 -13.11 -1.06
CA ASP A 42 2.09 -12.14 0.03
C ASP A 42 3.22 -12.54 0.99
N PRO A 43 4.34 -11.81 1.03
CA PRO A 43 5.46 -12.15 1.90
C PRO A 43 5.23 -11.77 3.37
N VAL A 44 4.15 -11.05 3.65
CA VAL A 44 3.87 -10.48 4.98
C VAL A 44 2.88 -11.35 5.75
N ARG A 45 1.84 -11.83 5.07
CA ARG A 45 0.74 -12.58 5.67
C ARG A 45 0.26 -13.72 4.78
N PRO A 46 1.15 -14.66 4.44
CA PRO A 46 0.80 -15.78 3.55
C PRO A 46 -0.27 -16.71 4.16
N GLU A 47 -0.48 -16.63 5.48
CA GLU A 47 -1.49 -17.41 6.21
C GLU A 47 -2.93 -16.92 5.99
N LEU A 48 -3.13 -15.70 5.48
CA LEU A 48 -4.47 -15.17 5.21
C LEU A 48 -4.90 -15.52 3.78
N ASP A 49 -5.91 -16.37 3.66
CA ASP A 49 -6.45 -16.77 2.37
C ASP A 49 -7.29 -15.67 1.70
N LEU A 50 -7.72 -15.94 0.46
CA LEU A 50 -8.49 -15.00 -0.33
C LEU A 50 -9.87 -14.73 0.29
N GLU A 51 -10.54 -15.76 0.82
CA GLU A 51 -11.85 -15.63 1.45
C GLU A 51 -11.78 -14.69 2.66
N TRP A 52 -10.79 -14.88 3.53
CA TRP A 52 -10.59 -13.99 4.68
C TRP A 52 -10.38 -12.54 4.23
N ARG A 53 -9.62 -12.31 3.15
CA ARG A 53 -9.28 -10.97 2.65
C ARG A 53 -10.43 -10.25 1.96
N THR A 54 -11.49 -10.95 1.59
CA THR A 54 -12.63 -10.40 0.84
C THR A 54 -13.96 -10.46 1.62
N THR A 55 -13.96 -10.97 2.86
CA THR A 55 -15.13 -10.98 3.73
C THR A 55 -15.17 -9.77 4.67
N HIS A 56 -16.35 -9.46 5.22
CA HIS A 56 -16.57 -8.37 6.17
C HIS A 56 -16.05 -7.01 5.67
N ASP A 57 -16.38 -6.72 4.41
CA ASP A 57 -15.98 -5.51 3.68
C ASP A 57 -14.46 -5.29 3.56
N ARG A 58 -13.64 -6.32 3.85
CA ARG A 58 -12.22 -6.29 3.52
C ARG A 58 -12.05 -6.41 2.02
N LYS A 59 -11.09 -5.70 1.45
CA LYS A 59 -10.89 -5.60 0.00
C LYS A 59 -9.43 -5.66 -0.37
N ILE A 60 -9.17 -6.18 -1.56
CA ILE A 60 -7.85 -6.21 -2.17
C ILE A 60 -7.84 -5.18 -3.29
N TYR A 61 -6.82 -4.34 -3.31
CA TYR A 61 -6.58 -3.37 -4.36
C TYR A 61 -5.27 -3.64 -5.07
N GLY A 62 -5.24 -3.38 -6.37
CA GLY A 62 -4.06 -3.50 -7.21
C GLY A 62 -3.70 -2.22 -7.93
N LEU A 63 -2.42 -2.08 -8.27
CA LEU A 63 -1.96 -1.14 -9.28
C LEU A 63 -1.85 -1.88 -10.61
N GLU A 64 -2.79 -1.62 -11.50
CA GLU A 64 -2.82 -2.17 -12.84
C GLU A 64 -2.02 -1.29 -13.81
N TYR A 65 -1.11 -1.91 -14.55
CA TYR A 65 -0.38 -1.28 -15.64
C TYR A 65 -0.17 -2.28 -16.78
N ASN A 66 -0.61 -1.94 -18.00
CA ASN A 66 -0.54 -2.81 -19.18
C ASN A 66 -1.19 -4.19 -18.95
N ASN A 67 -2.33 -4.24 -18.26
CA ASN A 67 -3.06 -5.45 -17.87
C ASN A 67 -2.30 -6.37 -16.89
N GLU A 68 -1.25 -5.88 -16.25
CA GLU A 68 -0.51 -6.58 -15.20
C GLU A 68 -0.70 -5.87 -13.85
N ILE A 69 -0.78 -6.65 -12.77
CA ILE A 69 -0.86 -6.11 -11.41
C ILE A 69 0.54 -5.98 -10.84
N GLU A 70 1.00 -4.76 -10.68
CA GLU A 70 2.38 -4.42 -10.28
C GLU A 70 2.55 -4.17 -8.77
N GLY A 71 1.48 -3.89 -8.09
CA GLY A 71 1.44 -3.71 -6.64
C GLY A 71 0.08 -4.14 -6.10
N ILE A 72 0.06 -4.69 -4.89
CA ILE A 72 -1.14 -5.19 -4.23
C ILE A 72 -1.19 -4.65 -2.81
N MET A 73 -2.38 -4.28 -2.36
CA MET A 73 -2.64 -3.81 -1.00
C MET A 73 -3.97 -4.37 -0.51
N CYS A 74 -3.99 -4.89 0.71
CA CYS A 74 -5.22 -5.32 1.36
C CYS A 74 -5.66 -4.30 2.39
N LEU A 75 -6.91 -3.89 2.30
CA LEU A 75 -7.56 -2.92 3.16
C LEU A 75 -8.69 -3.56 3.96
N ALA A 76 -8.85 -3.12 5.18
CA ALA A 76 -10.02 -3.34 6.00
C ALA A 76 -10.59 -1.99 6.45
N PHE A 77 -11.86 -1.97 6.76
CA PHE A 77 -12.56 -0.74 7.17
C PHE A 77 -13.10 -0.95 8.57
N THR A 78 -12.68 -0.09 9.49
CA THR A 78 -12.97 -0.24 10.92
C THR A 78 -13.36 1.10 11.55
N LYS A 79 -13.83 1.06 12.78
CA LYS A 79 -14.00 2.26 13.60
C LYS A 79 -12.75 2.58 14.39
N ASP A 80 -12.14 1.58 14.98
CA ASP A 80 -10.97 1.72 15.84
C ASP A 80 -9.73 1.07 15.20
N VAL A 81 -8.56 1.36 15.77
CA VAL A 81 -7.26 0.86 15.26
C VAL A 81 -6.94 -0.49 15.88
N PRO A 82 -6.87 -1.58 15.10
CA PRO A 82 -6.52 -2.90 15.62
C PRO A 82 -5.02 -3.02 15.94
N HIS A 83 -4.69 -3.83 16.94
CA HIS A 83 -3.32 -4.12 17.33
C HIS A 83 -2.85 -5.53 16.93
N SER A 84 -3.75 -6.33 16.36
CA SER A 84 -3.47 -7.68 15.88
C SER A 84 -4.41 -8.05 14.72
N ILE A 85 -4.09 -9.13 14.00
CA ILE A 85 -4.99 -9.67 12.96
C ILE A 85 -6.31 -10.16 13.55
N LYS A 86 -6.26 -10.73 14.75
CA LYS A 86 -7.48 -11.17 15.46
C LYS A 86 -8.39 -9.98 15.79
N GLU A 87 -7.83 -8.88 16.26
CA GLU A 87 -8.60 -7.66 16.50
C GLU A 87 -9.10 -7.05 15.18
N LEU A 88 -8.30 -7.07 14.13
CA LEU A 88 -8.72 -6.60 12.81
C LEU A 88 -9.95 -7.35 12.31
N ASP A 89 -9.98 -8.68 12.44
CA ASP A 89 -11.14 -9.50 12.05
C ASP A 89 -12.38 -9.11 12.86
N LEU A 90 -12.26 -9.01 14.18
CA LEU A 90 -13.37 -8.62 15.04
C LEU A 90 -13.88 -7.20 14.71
N MET A 91 -12.98 -6.23 14.57
CA MET A 91 -13.33 -4.83 14.31
C MET A 91 -13.94 -4.64 12.91
N SER A 92 -13.49 -5.40 11.90
CA SER A 92 -14.12 -5.39 10.57
C SER A 92 -15.56 -5.90 10.62
N ARG A 93 -15.82 -6.99 11.36
CA ARG A 93 -17.18 -7.53 11.56
C ARG A 93 -18.09 -6.54 12.26
N LEU A 94 -17.60 -5.93 13.34
CA LEU A 94 -18.36 -4.93 14.10
C LEU A 94 -18.66 -3.71 13.24
N ALA A 95 -17.69 -3.19 12.48
CA ALA A 95 -17.87 -2.04 11.62
C ALA A 95 -18.92 -2.26 10.52
N VAL A 96 -18.97 -3.47 9.95
CA VAL A 96 -20.03 -3.85 8.99
C VAL A 96 -21.39 -3.90 9.68
N TYR A 97 -21.47 -4.52 10.85
CA TYR A 97 -22.73 -4.63 11.59
C TYR A 97 -23.27 -3.27 12.02
N GLU A 98 -22.41 -2.39 12.54
CA GLU A 98 -22.77 -1.07 13.04
C GLU A 98 -22.81 0.02 11.93
N GLN A 99 -22.31 -0.29 10.73
CA GLN A 99 -22.21 0.64 9.59
C GLN A 99 -21.48 1.95 9.95
N ASN A 100 -20.40 1.85 10.74
CA ASN A 100 -19.73 3.00 11.34
C ASN A 100 -18.23 3.11 10.98
N ALA A 101 -17.73 2.37 10.00
CA ALA A 101 -16.36 2.44 9.57
C ALA A 101 -15.98 3.87 9.12
N ASP A 102 -14.94 4.43 9.72
CA ASP A 102 -14.39 5.74 9.34
C ASP A 102 -12.85 5.72 9.23
N THR A 103 -12.25 4.56 9.45
CA THR A 103 -10.81 4.33 9.42
C THR A 103 -10.47 3.21 8.46
N ILE A 104 -9.51 3.45 7.56
CA ILE A 104 -8.95 2.44 6.68
C ILE A 104 -7.76 1.81 7.39
N ILE A 105 -7.69 0.47 7.41
CA ILE A 105 -6.55 -0.30 7.90
C ILE A 105 -5.86 -0.99 6.73
N ALA A 106 -4.66 -0.50 6.35
CA ALA A 106 -3.80 -1.19 5.40
C ALA A 106 -3.00 -2.26 6.18
N TYR A 107 -3.36 -3.54 6.02
CA TYR A 107 -2.77 -4.60 6.83
C TYR A 107 -1.71 -5.43 6.10
N THR A 108 -1.64 -5.34 4.77
CA THR A 108 -0.53 -5.87 3.98
C THR A 108 -0.36 -5.10 2.67
N VAL A 109 0.87 -5.04 2.21
CA VAL A 109 1.24 -4.46 0.92
C VAL A 109 2.46 -5.20 0.36
N TRP A 110 2.41 -5.56 -0.92
CA TRP A 110 3.57 -6.08 -1.64
C TRP A 110 3.59 -5.57 -3.07
N SER A 111 4.73 -5.70 -3.72
CA SER A 111 4.91 -5.17 -5.07
C SER A 111 5.80 -6.06 -5.91
N ARG A 112 5.47 -6.16 -7.19
CA ARG A 112 6.21 -6.89 -8.22
C ARG A 112 7.16 -5.96 -8.99
N LYS A 113 6.93 -4.65 -8.92
CA LYS A 113 7.70 -3.64 -9.65
C LYS A 113 8.22 -2.55 -8.74
N LYS A 114 9.43 -2.07 -9.02
CA LYS A 114 10.06 -0.97 -8.28
C LYS A 114 9.19 0.29 -8.34
N GLY A 115 8.92 0.87 -7.18
CA GLY A 115 8.08 2.06 -7.02
C GLY A 115 6.59 1.77 -6.82
N ALA A 116 6.09 0.55 -7.13
CA ALA A 116 4.68 0.21 -6.98
C ALA A 116 4.21 0.31 -5.52
N GLY A 117 5.02 -0.10 -4.55
CA GLY A 117 4.66 -0.01 -3.13
C GLY A 117 4.42 1.44 -2.66
N ARG A 118 5.22 2.40 -3.14
CA ARG A 118 4.97 3.82 -2.87
C ARG A 118 3.70 4.31 -3.57
N LYS A 119 3.58 4.00 -4.86
CA LYS A 119 2.46 4.47 -5.68
C LYS A 119 1.12 3.95 -5.16
N ILE A 120 1.03 2.67 -4.76
CA ILE A 120 -0.22 2.11 -4.24
C ILE A 120 -0.63 2.76 -2.91
N MET A 121 0.35 3.18 -2.08
CA MET A 121 0.06 3.92 -0.86
C MET A 121 -0.48 5.33 -1.17
N GLU A 122 0.09 6.02 -2.17
CA GLU A 122 -0.40 7.32 -2.64
C GLU A 122 -1.84 7.21 -3.17
N GLU A 123 -2.16 6.17 -3.95
CA GLU A 123 -3.53 5.94 -4.45
C GLU A 123 -4.51 5.56 -3.34
N ALA A 124 -4.08 4.76 -2.36
CA ALA A 124 -4.92 4.44 -1.21
C ALA A 124 -5.26 5.69 -0.37
N LEU A 125 -4.30 6.62 -0.21
CA LEU A 125 -4.56 7.91 0.45
C LEU A 125 -5.57 8.74 -0.31
N LYS A 126 -5.44 8.82 -1.63
CA LYS A 126 -6.39 9.52 -2.49
C LYS A 126 -7.78 8.90 -2.40
N PHE A 127 -7.87 7.58 -2.53
CA PHE A 127 -9.10 6.81 -2.37
C PHE A 127 -9.77 7.10 -1.02
N GLY A 128 -9.03 6.99 0.08
CA GLY A 128 -9.56 7.21 1.42
C GLY A 128 -10.13 8.62 1.61
N LYS A 129 -9.44 9.62 1.09
CA LYS A 129 -9.89 11.01 1.11
C LYS A 129 -11.16 11.22 0.27
N GLU A 130 -11.21 10.67 -0.94
CA GLU A 130 -12.36 10.77 -1.85
C GLU A 130 -13.60 10.08 -1.29
N MET A 131 -13.40 8.95 -0.60
CA MET A 131 -14.48 8.19 0.06
C MET A 131 -14.90 8.76 1.42
N GLY A 132 -14.23 9.80 1.92
CA GLY A 132 -14.59 10.48 3.16
C GLY A 132 -14.14 9.78 4.43
N TYR A 133 -13.19 8.84 4.35
CA TYR A 133 -12.57 8.25 5.54
C TYR A 133 -11.75 9.30 6.29
N LYS A 134 -11.70 9.17 7.62
CA LYS A 134 -11.00 10.12 8.48
C LYS A 134 -9.50 9.83 8.58
N ARG A 135 -9.12 8.54 8.48
CA ARG A 135 -7.76 8.07 8.76
C ARG A 135 -7.38 6.91 7.86
N ILE A 136 -6.10 6.83 7.53
CA ILE A 136 -5.46 5.58 7.06
C ILE A 136 -4.38 5.20 8.06
N VAL A 137 -4.54 4.02 8.65
CA VAL A 137 -3.60 3.43 9.60
C VAL A 137 -3.14 2.08 9.07
N THR A 138 -1.91 1.70 9.38
CA THR A 138 -1.40 0.38 8.99
C THR A 138 -1.39 -0.58 10.17
N LEU A 139 -1.54 -1.87 9.89
CA LEU A 139 -1.25 -2.96 10.82
C LEU A 139 -0.06 -3.75 10.28
N SER A 140 1.15 -3.29 10.58
CA SER A 140 2.39 -3.79 9.99
C SER A 140 3.12 -4.78 10.89
N PRO A 141 3.93 -5.72 10.36
CA PRO A 141 4.77 -6.57 11.20
C PRO A 141 5.86 -5.76 11.91
N LEU A 142 6.33 -6.24 13.07
CA LEU A 142 7.45 -5.66 13.80
C LEU A 142 8.78 -6.02 13.13
N THR A 143 9.05 -5.44 11.95
CA THR A 143 10.30 -5.65 11.24
C THR A 143 10.94 -4.31 10.88
N PRO A 144 12.29 -4.21 10.87
CA PRO A 144 12.98 -3.00 10.44
C PRO A 144 12.61 -2.57 9.02
N MET A 145 12.35 -3.52 8.13
CA MET A 145 11.96 -3.26 6.75
C MET A 145 10.59 -2.57 6.68
N ALA A 146 9.59 -3.06 7.42
CA ALA A 146 8.26 -2.46 7.46
C ALA A 146 8.32 -1.05 8.08
N THR A 147 9.06 -0.88 9.19
CA THR A 147 9.29 0.43 9.82
C THR A 147 9.90 1.41 8.82
N HIS A 148 11.00 1.01 8.18
CA HIS A 148 11.68 1.86 7.19
C HIS A 148 10.77 2.24 6.01
N TYR A 149 10.00 1.28 5.51
CA TYR A 149 9.05 1.51 4.41
C TYR A 149 8.02 2.59 4.78
N HIS A 150 7.36 2.47 5.94
CA HIS A 150 6.32 3.42 6.34
C HIS A 150 6.87 4.81 6.66
N ILE A 151 7.96 4.90 7.40
CA ILE A 151 8.60 6.19 7.71
C ILE A 151 9.07 6.89 6.42
N ARG A 152 9.72 6.16 5.51
CA ARG A 152 10.18 6.71 4.23
C ARG A 152 9.04 7.20 3.34
N ASN A 153 7.86 6.61 3.45
CA ASN A 153 6.65 7.02 2.73
C ASN A 153 5.84 8.11 3.47
N GLY A 154 6.39 8.68 4.54
CA GLY A 154 5.79 9.83 5.23
C GLY A 154 4.79 9.49 6.33
N ALA A 155 4.72 8.24 6.77
CA ALA A 155 3.87 7.84 7.88
C ALA A 155 4.47 8.20 9.23
N LYS A 156 3.61 8.42 10.22
CA LYS A 156 3.96 8.63 11.62
C LYS A 156 3.69 7.35 12.41
N LEU A 157 4.66 6.90 13.19
CA LEU A 157 4.46 5.79 14.11
C LEU A 157 3.45 6.18 15.19
N LEU A 158 2.40 5.38 15.34
CA LEU A 158 1.42 5.49 16.43
C LEU A 158 1.84 4.67 17.65
N GLY A 159 2.33 3.47 17.45
CA GLY A 159 2.76 2.60 18.53
C GLY A 159 3.22 1.22 18.09
N HIS A 160 3.82 0.52 19.04
CA HIS A 160 4.20 -0.88 18.93
C HIS A 160 3.25 -1.75 19.74
N ASN A 161 2.89 -2.90 19.20
CA ASN A 161 2.11 -3.94 19.82
C ASN A 161 3.00 -5.20 20.00
N PRO A 162 2.56 -6.26 20.68
CA PRO A 162 3.39 -7.44 20.89
C PRO A 162 3.96 -8.09 19.63
N THR A 163 3.23 -8.06 18.51
CA THR A 163 3.63 -8.70 17.24
C THR A 163 3.51 -7.77 16.03
N THR A 164 2.97 -6.56 16.21
CA THR A 164 2.69 -5.62 15.14
C THR A 164 3.08 -4.20 15.55
N GLN A 165 2.97 -3.29 14.59
CA GLN A 165 3.10 -1.85 14.80
C GLN A 165 2.10 -1.10 13.92
N ASN A 166 1.66 0.06 14.37
CA ASN A 166 0.73 0.91 13.65
C ASN A 166 1.41 2.20 13.21
N PHE A 167 1.20 2.56 11.95
CA PHE A 167 1.61 3.85 11.38
C PHE A 167 0.38 4.56 10.83
N GLU A 168 0.34 5.87 10.95
CA GLU A 168 -0.71 6.71 10.39
C GLU A 168 -0.15 7.57 9.26
N TYR A 169 -0.90 7.63 8.17
CA TYR A 169 -0.67 8.53 7.06
C TYR A 169 -1.64 9.70 7.12
N SER A 170 -1.13 10.91 6.85
CA SER A 170 -1.97 12.11 6.75
C SER A 170 -2.58 12.23 5.36
N PHE A 171 -3.85 12.66 5.28
CA PHE A 171 -4.53 13.02 4.03
C PHE A 171 -4.07 14.38 3.49
#